data_057665c3a6ee28485d4b236a6ec305d1
#
_entry.id   057665c3a6ee28485d4b236a6ec305d1
#
_cell.length_a   1.000
_cell.length_b   1.000
_cell.length_c   1.000
_cell.angle_alpha   90.00
_cell.angle_beta   90.00
_cell.angle_gamma   90.00
#
_symmetry.space_group_name_H-M   'P 1'
#
loop_
_entity.id
_entity.type
_entity.pdbx_description
1 polymer ?
#
loop_
_entity_poly.entity_id
_entity_poly.type
_entity_poly.pdbx_seq_one_letter_code
_entity_poly.pdbx_strand_id
1 'polypeptide(L)'
;GYEPPYKPGTSVTEIQLTENATYVRVYDKVNSRMQGGWVMKAEDIVGLTPQEIQNKFALPNTPKYICDVNLEAVTRLRTGEVNPLFGFDGGGQQYDLIINGKNVGTFTNERIIGQ
;
A
#
# COMPACT_ATOMS: atom_id res chain seq x y z
N GLY A 1 -21.11 -1.63 4.65
CA GLY A 1 -20.32 -2.37 3.77
C GLY A 1 -18.91 -1.84 3.66
N TYR A 2 -18.12 -2.64 3.06
CA TYR A 2 -16.72 -2.29 2.84
C TYR A 2 -16.58 -1.29 1.70
N GLU A 3 -15.94 -0.16 1.99
CA GLU A 3 -15.65 0.85 0.99
C GLU A 3 -14.17 0.77 0.63
N PRO A 4 -13.82 0.09 -0.47
CA PRO A 4 -12.43 0.00 -0.85
C PRO A 4 -11.91 1.34 -1.33
N PRO A 5 -10.61 1.61 -1.19
CA PRO A 5 -10.01 2.84 -1.71
C PRO A 5 -9.81 2.82 -3.22
N TYR A 6 -10.46 1.88 -3.91
CA TYR A 6 -10.28 1.73 -5.35
C TYR A 6 -11.21 2.66 -6.12
N LYS A 7 -10.73 3.10 -7.26
CA LYS A 7 -11.44 4.01 -8.14
C LYS A 7 -12.76 3.38 -8.61
N PRO A 8 -13.89 4.13 -8.59
CA PRO A 8 -15.16 3.61 -9.10
C PRO A 8 -15.02 3.11 -10.54
N GLY A 9 -15.54 1.93 -10.81
CA GLY A 9 -15.44 1.32 -12.13
C GLY A 9 -14.13 0.57 -12.35
N THR A 10 -13.18 0.67 -11.46
CA THR A 10 -11.93 -0.09 -11.55
C THR A 10 -12.18 -1.54 -11.19
N SER A 11 -11.72 -2.46 -12.02
CA SER A 11 -11.75 -3.88 -11.67
C SER A 11 -10.72 -4.16 -10.61
N VAL A 12 -11.17 -4.65 -9.46
CA VAL A 12 -10.27 -5.12 -8.41
C VAL A 12 -9.89 -6.55 -8.75
N THR A 13 -8.62 -6.79 -8.98
CA THR A 13 -8.11 -8.09 -9.41
C THR A 13 -7.47 -8.83 -8.25
N GLU A 14 -7.80 -10.11 -8.11
CA GLU A 14 -7.14 -10.98 -7.17
C GLU A 14 -5.97 -11.66 -7.87
N ILE A 15 -4.79 -11.59 -7.26
CA ILE A 15 -3.59 -12.21 -7.80
C ILE A 15 -2.98 -13.13 -6.75
N GLN A 16 -2.20 -14.10 -7.22
CA GLN A 16 -1.43 -14.98 -6.34
C GLN A 16 0.02 -14.91 -6.78
N LEU A 17 0.92 -14.67 -5.82
CA LEU A 17 2.35 -14.59 -6.12
C LEU A 17 2.88 -15.95 -6.56
N THR A 18 3.72 -15.95 -7.58
CA THR A 18 4.37 -17.17 -8.07
C THR A 18 5.74 -17.37 -7.43
N GLU A 19 6.26 -16.33 -6.79
CA GLU A 19 7.55 -16.37 -6.11
C GLU A 19 7.55 -15.36 -4.97
N ASN A 20 8.56 -15.42 -4.10
CA ASN A 20 8.71 -14.44 -3.04
C ASN A 20 8.87 -13.03 -3.64
N ALA A 21 8.28 -12.04 -3.00
CA ALA A 21 8.32 -10.68 -3.49
C ALA A 21 8.40 -9.69 -2.31
N THR A 22 9.00 -8.54 -2.56
CA THR A 22 9.08 -7.47 -1.56
C THR A 22 8.26 -6.28 -2.06
N TYR A 23 7.29 -5.86 -1.23
CA TYR A 23 6.52 -4.65 -1.41
C TYR A 23 6.95 -3.65 -0.35
N VAL A 24 6.35 -2.48 -0.35
CA VAL A 24 6.61 -1.47 0.70
C VAL A 24 5.30 -0.99 1.28
N ARG A 25 5.37 -0.49 2.51
CA ARG A 25 4.24 0.12 3.19
C ARG A 25 4.69 1.46 3.76
N VAL A 26 3.82 2.48 3.64
CA VAL A 26 4.06 3.80 4.21
C VAL A 26 3.07 4.06 5.34
N TYR A 27 3.48 4.80 6.36
CA TYR A 27 2.68 5.04 7.56
C TYR A 27 3.25 6.20 8.35
N ASP A 28 2.51 6.69 9.37
CA ASP A 28 2.94 7.84 10.17
C ASP A 28 3.16 7.53 11.65
N LYS A 29 2.77 6.35 12.12
CA LYS A 29 2.83 5.89 13.52
C LYS A 29 1.81 6.53 14.45
N VAL A 30 1.14 7.58 14.02
CA VAL A 30 0.09 8.23 14.80
C VAL A 30 -1.28 7.69 14.41
N ASN A 31 -1.57 7.70 13.11
CA ASN A 31 -2.85 7.26 12.56
C ASN A 31 -2.76 5.90 11.89
N SER A 32 -1.57 5.44 11.59
CA SER A 32 -1.32 4.16 10.94
C SER A 32 -0.06 3.51 11.50
N ARG A 33 -0.05 2.19 11.49
CA ARG A 33 1.04 1.39 12.06
C ARG A 33 1.94 0.81 10.98
N MET A 34 3.13 0.36 11.41
CA MET A 34 4.04 -0.33 10.51
C MET A 34 3.38 -1.56 9.89
N GLN A 35 2.68 -2.37 10.68
CA GLN A 35 1.97 -3.52 10.17
C GLN A 35 0.56 -3.14 9.77
N GLY A 36 0.17 -3.52 8.55
CA GLY A 36 -1.15 -3.24 8.03
C GLY A 36 -1.39 -3.93 6.71
N GLY A 37 -2.60 -3.83 6.20
CA GLY A 37 -3.03 -4.59 5.03
C GLY A 37 -2.77 -3.92 3.68
N TRP A 38 -2.39 -2.64 3.66
CA TRP A 38 -2.24 -1.92 2.39
C TRP A 38 -0.77 -1.69 2.07
N VAL A 39 -0.33 -2.17 0.91
CA VAL A 39 1.04 -2.06 0.45
C VAL A 39 1.07 -1.61 -1.00
N MET A 40 2.24 -1.20 -1.49
CA MET A 40 2.44 -0.79 -2.87
C MET A 40 3.81 -1.26 -3.33
N LYS A 41 4.07 -1.14 -4.63
CA LYS A 41 5.39 -1.48 -5.17
C LYS A 41 6.37 -0.35 -4.90
N ALA A 42 7.60 -0.69 -4.54
CA ALA A 42 8.65 0.30 -4.27
C ALA A 42 8.89 1.21 -5.48
N GLU A 43 8.86 0.65 -6.67
CA GLU A 43 9.08 1.39 -7.92
C GLU A 43 8.03 2.47 -8.17
N ASP A 44 6.84 2.34 -7.57
CA ASP A 44 5.76 3.30 -7.76
C ASP A 44 5.92 4.56 -6.90
N ILE A 45 6.81 4.54 -5.91
CA ILE A 45 7.01 5.67 -4.99
C ILE A 45 8.45 6.17 -4.96
N VAL A 46 9.33 5.57 -5.74
CA VAL A 46 10.74 5.99 -5.80
C VAL A 46 10.80 7.45 -6.27
N GLY A 47 11.55 8.27 -5.52
CA GLY A 47 11.73 9.68 -5.84
C GLY A 47 10.59 10.60 -5.47
N LEU A 48 9.49 10.07 -4.90
CA LEU A 48 8.37 10.90 -4.47
C LEU A 48 8.57 11.44 -3.05
N THR A 49 8.09 12.65 -2.83
CA THR A 49 8.02 13.22 -1.47
C THR A 49 6.87 12.57 -0.71
N PRO A 50 6.84 12.70 0.64
CA PRO A 50 5.69 12.20 1.41
C PRO A 50 4.36 12.78 0.91
N GLN A 51 4.32 14.05 0.53
CA GLN A 51 3.11 14.69 0.02
C GLN A 51 2.68 14.11 -1.32
N GLU A 52 3.65 13.80 -2.19
CA GLU A 52 3.35 13.17 -3.48
C GLU A 52 2.83 11.76 -3.31
N ILE A 53 3.39 11.00 -2.36
CA ILE A 53 2.89 9.66 -2.02
C ILE A 53 1.47 9.76 -1.49
N GLN A 54 1.21 10.71 -0.60
CA GLN A 54 -0.13 10.94 -0.06
C GLN A 54 -1.14 11.20 -1.17
N ASN A 55 -0.77 12.05 -2.13
CA ASN A 55 -1.66 12.38 -3.25
C ASN A 55 -1.92 11.17 -4.15
N LYS A 56 -0.89 10.41 -4.47
CA LYS A 56 -0.98 9.27 -5.38
C LYS A 56 -1.84 8.14 -4.82
N PHE A 57 -1.78 7.93 -3.51
CA PHE A 57 -2.52 6.85 -2.85
C PHE A 57 -3.70 7.36 -2.03
N ALA A 58 -4.01 8.66 -2.15
CA ALA A 58 -5.15 9.30 -1.47
C ALA A 58 -5.18 8.95 0.01
N LEU A 59 -4.05 9.15 0.70
CA LEU A 59 -3.94 8.84 2.12
C LEU A 59 -4.51 9.97 2.96
N PRO A 60 -5.26 9.67 4.04
CA PRO A 60 -5.84 10.72 4.88
C PRO A 60 -4.78 11.51 5.67
N ASN A 61 -3.60 10.95 5.85
CA ASN A 61 -2.52 11.58 6.59
C ASN A 61 -1.22 11.46 5.81
N THR A 62 -0.34 12.48 5.93
CA THR A 62 0.95 12.45 5.26
C THR A 62 1.83 11.36 5.87
N PRO A 63 2.32 10.40 5.09
CA PRO A 63 3.18 9.36 5.64
C PRO A 63 4.55 9.94 5.99
N LYS A 64 5.19 9.34 6.98
CA LYS A 64 6.53 9.74 7.41
C LYS A 64 7.54 8.61 7.28
N TYR A 65 7.07 7.38 7.47
CA TYR A 65 7.93 6.20 7.50
C TYR A 65 7.58 5.26 6.37
N ILE A 66 8.56 4.46 5.97
CA ILE A 66 8.39 3.40 4.99
C ILE A 66 9.09 2.15 5.50
N CYS A 67 8.53 0.99 5.23
CA CYS A 67 9.18 -0.27 5.54
C CYS A 67 9.04 -1.23 4.38
N ASP A 68 9.87 -2.27 4.38
CA ASP A 68 9.77 -3.36 3.42
C ASP A 68 8.77 -4.38 3.93
N VAL A 69 8.00 -4.96 3.02
CA VAL A 69 7.03 -6.00 3.32
C VAL A 69 7.39 -7.21 2.47
N ASN A 70 7.99 -8.22 3.10
CA ASN A 70 8.44 -9.42 2.42
C ASN A 70 7.32 -10.45 2.41
N LEU A 71 6.87 -10.82 1.22
CA LEU A 71 5.76 -11.75 1.02
C LEU A 71 6.28 -13.04 0.40
N GLU A 72 5.80 -14.17 0.93
CA GLU A 72 6.17 -15.47 0.40
C GLU A 72 5.38 -15.80 -0.85
N ALA A 73 5.93 -16.70 -1.65
CA ALA A 73 5.23 -17.27 -2.80
C ALA A 73 3.87 -17.83 -2.36
N VAL A 74 2.92 -17.85 -3.25
CA VAL A 74 1.52 -18.24 -3.09
C VAL A 74 0.68 -17.32 -2.21
N THR A 75 1.22 -16.20 -1.72
CA THR A 75 0.45 -15.18 -1.03
C THR A 75 -0.57 -14.58 -2.01
N ARG A 76 -1.80 -14.43 -1.56
CA ARG A 76 -2.89 -13.87 -2.40
C ARG A 76 -3.10 -12.41 -2.03
N LEU A 77 -3.26 -11.58 -3.07
CA LEU A 77 -3.45 -10.14 -2.94
C LEU A 77 -4.63 -9.70 -3.80
N ARG A 78 -5.27 -8.61 -3.40
CA ARG A 78 -6.16 -7.89 -4.31
C ARG A 78 -5.47 -6.60 -4.71
N THR A 79 -5.66 -6.17 -5.94
CA THR A 79 -5.03 -4.95 -6.44
C THR A 79 -6.00 -4.15 -7.31
N GLY A 80 -5.84 -2.85 -7.29
CA GLY A 80 -6.66 -1.93 -8.08
C GLY A 80 -6.12 -0.51 -7.98
N GLU A 81 -6.68 0.37 -8.80
CA GLU A 81 -6.30 1.77 -8.80
C GLU A 81 -7.01 2.51 -7.67
N VAL A 82 -6.27 3.35 -6.94
CA VAL A 82 -6.80 4.10 -5.80
C VAL A 82 -7.75 5.20 -6.27
N ASN A 83 -8.92 5.30 -5.61
CA ASN A 83 -9.89 6.37 -5.83
C ASN A 83 -9.34 7.73 -5.41
N PRO A 84 -9.78 8.82 -6.06
CA PRO A 84 -9.64 10.15 -5.47
C PRO A 84 -10.42 10.22 -4.16
N LEU A 85 -9.74 10.55 -3.07
CA LEU A 85 -10.31 10.66 -1.72
C LEU A 85 -9.62 11.77 -0.97
N PHE A 86 -10.29 12.32 0.03
CA PHE A 86 -9.73 13.33 0.95
C PHE A 86 -9.13 14.55 0.22
N GLY A 87 -9.60 14.85 -0.99
CA GLY A 87 -9.06 15.96 -1.79
C GLY A 87 -7.79 15.61 -2.56
N PHE A 88 -7.38 14.35 -2.57
CA PHE A 88 -6.20 13.88 -3.28
C PHE A 88 -6.59 13.13 -4.56
N ASP A 89 -5.67 13.13 -5.54
CA ASP A 89 -5.95 12.59 -6.87
C ASP A 89 -6.10 11.08 -6.93
N GLY A 90 -5.35 10.36 -6.12
CA GLY A 90 -5.28 8.90 -6.23
C GLY A 90 -4.54 8.49 -7.50
N GLY A 91 -4.94 7.36 -8.06
CA GLY A 91 -4.38 6.84 -9.31
C GLY A 91 -3.22 5.87 -9.14
N GLY A 92 -2.70 5.72 -7.93
CA GLY A 92 -1.67 4.73 -7.65
C GLY A 92 -2.23 3.32 -7.61
N GLN A 93 -1.38 2.33 -7.86
CA GLN A 93 -1.77 0.93 -7.77
C GLN A 93 -1.51 0.43 -6.34
N GLN A 94 -2.57 0.03 -5.66
CA GLN A 94 -2.49 -0.42 -4.28
C GLN A 94 -2.78 -1.91 -4.19
N TYR A 95 -2.16 -2.57 -3.20
CA TYR A 95 -2.29 -4.01 -2.99
C TYR A 95 -2.82 -4.25 -1.58
N ASP A 96 -3.79 -5.16 -1.47
CA ASP A 96 -4.52 -5.44 -0.25
C ASP A 96 -4.20 -6.85 0.23
N LEU A 97 -3.65 -6.96 1.44
CA LEU A 97 -3.31 -8.24 2.08
C LEU A 97 -4.48 -8.80 2.88
N ILE A 98 -5.54 -8.03 3.07
CA ILE A 98 -6.67 -8.40 3.94
C ILE A 98 -7.37 -9.66 3.49
N ILE A 99 -7.30 -9.97 2.19
CA ILE A 99 -7.93 -11.17 1.63
C ILE A 99 -7.52 -12.45 2.35
N ASN A 100 -6.36 -12.42 3.03
CA ASN A 100 -5.86 -13.58 3.78
C ASN A 100 -6.46 -13.68 5.19
N GLY A 101 -7.28 -12.70 5.59
CA GLY A 101 -7.93 -12.68 6.89
C GLY A 101 -7.04 -12.33 8.06
N LYS A 102 -5.79 -12.03 7.81
CA LYS A 102 -4.81 -11.65 8.84
C LYS A 102 -3.64 -10.94 8.17
N ASN A 103 -2.83 -10.27 8.98
CA ASN A 103 -1.59 -9.68 8.48
C ASN A 103 -0.64 -10.78 8.04
N VAL A 104 -0.20 -10.72 6.79
CA VAL A 104 0.77 -11.66 6.24
C VAL A 104 2.03 -10.88 5.87
N GLY A 105 3.13 -11.61 5.69
CA GLY A 105 4.40 -11.01 5.33
C GLY A 105 5.22 -10.61 6.54
N THR A 106 6.46 -10.24 6.28
CA THR A 106 7.41 -9.78 7.29
C THR A 106 7.71 -8.31 7.04
N PHE A 107 7.40 -7.47 8.02
CA PHE A 107 7.58 -6.02 7.94
C PHE A 107 8.92 -5.67 8.57
N THR A 108 9.85 -5.16 7.76
CA THR A 108 11.24 -4.92 8.16
C THR A 108 11.77 -3.61 7.59
N ASN A 109 12.94 -3.22 8.05
CA ASN A 109 13.72 -2.13 7.48
C ASN A 109 12.95 -0.79 7.47
N GLU A 110 12.44 -0.43 8.65
CA GLU A 110 11.76 0.86 8.82
C GLU A 110 12.75 2.00 8.63
N ARG A 111 12.34 3.01 7.86
CA ARG A 111 13.15 4.20 7.65
C ARG A 111 12.23 5.40 7.39
N ILE A 112 12.80 6.59 7.46
CA ILE A 112 12.06 7.82 7.16
C ILE A 112 12.05 8.02 5.65
N ILE A 113 10.90 8.37 5.11
CA ILE A 113 10.75 8.62 3.67
C ILE A 113 11.65 9.80 3.26
N GLY A 114 12.41 9.61 2.18
CA GLY A 114 13.29 10.66 1.68
C GLY A 114 14.67 10.70 2.34
N GLN A 115 14.95 9.75 3.18
CA GLN A 115 16.25 9.64 3.86
C GLN A 115 17.16 8.63 3.15
#